data_a961eefcbcaae2558f9e19c78b1cf648
#
_entry.id   a961eefcbcaae2558f9e19c78b1cf648
#
_cell.length_a   1.000
_cell.length_b   1.000
_cell.length_c   1.000
_cell.angle_alpha   90.00
_cell.angle_beta   90.00
_cell.angle_gamma   90.00
#
_symmetry.space_group_name_H-M   'P 1'
#
loop_
_entity.id
_entity.type
_entity.pdbx_description
1 polymer ?
#
loop_
_entity_poly.entity_id
_entity_poly.type
_entity_poly.pdbx_seq_one_letter_code
_entity_poly.pdbx_strand_id
1 'polypeptide(L)'
;MKPSIDIDTVKGFLDPKEGHALYSYALEAGALGPVLEVGSYCGKSTVYLGEACREKGVSLYAIDHHRGSEEHQPGEEYHDQDLFDGKAGLMDTFWEFRQTMRNAALEDVVVPIVASSLVASRNWHTPLGMVFIDGGHSLEAAQAD
;
A
#
# COMPACT_ATOMS: atom_id res chain seq x y z
N MET A 1 9.04 -13.32 -10.09
CA MET A 1 9.67 -12.11 -9.54
C MET A 1 10.46 -12.45 -8.29
N LYS A 2 11.65 -11.89 -8.17
CA LYS A 2 12.43 -11.93 -6.93
C LYS A 2 12.42 -10.49 -6.39
N PRO A 3 11.84 -10.23 -5.19
CA PRO A 3 11.86 -8.90 -4.63
C PRO A 3 13.29 -8.36 -4.49
N SER A 4 13.45 -7.06 -4.66
CA SER A 4 14.74 -6.37 -4.49
C SER A 4 15.18 -6.27 -3.02
N ILE A 5 14.27 -6.57 -2.10
CA ILE A 5 14.50 -6.60 -0.65
C ILE A 5 13.99 -7.91 -0.07
N ASP A 6 14.43 -8.23 1.14
CA ASP A 6 13.86 -9.32 1.90
C ASP A 6 12.45 -8.91 2.38
N ILE A 7 11.44 -9.44 1.70
CA ILE A 7 10.05 -9.07 1.94
C ILE A 7 9.57 -9.43 3.35
N ASP A 8 10.20 -10.41 3.99
CA ASP A 8 9.83 -10.81 5.35
C ASP A 8 10.22 -9.77 6.39
N THR A 9 11.11 -8.84 6.05
CA THR A 9 11.47 -7.72 6.94
C THR A 9 10.45 -6.59 6.90
N VAL A 10 9.52 -6.59 5.96
CA VAL A 10 8.47 -5.58 5.85
C VAL A 10 7.28 -5.97 6.70
N LYS A 11 6.84 -5.07 7.58
CA LYS A 11 5.65 -5.30 8.41
C LYS A 11 4.40 -5.44 7.54
N GLY A 12 3.58 -6.43 7.86
CA GLY A 12 2.34 -6.69 7.13
C GLY A 12 1.96 -8.17 7.14
N PHE A 13 0.78 -8.48 6.62
CA PHE A 13 0.13 -9.78 6.75
C PHE A 13 -0.09 -10.49 5.39
N LEU A 14 0.65 -10.08 4.37
CA LEU A 14 0.51 -10.62 3.03
C LEU A 14 1.23 -11.98 2.90
N ASP A 15 0.49 -13.00 2.48
CA ASP A 15 1.09 -14.29 2.13
C ASP A 15 1.92 -14.15 0.83
N PRO A 16 3.11 -14.79 0.74
CA PRO A 16 3.93 -14.72 -0.48
C PRO A 16 3.20 -15.14 -1.76
N LYS A 17 2.27 -16.10 -1.69
CA LYS A 17 1.47 -16.50 -2.85
C LYS A 17 0.54 -15.39 -3.32
N GLU A 18 -0.06 -14.66 -2.37
CA GLU A 18 -0.89 -13.49 -2.69
C GLU A 18 -0.03 -12.39 -3.30
N GLY A 19 1.15 -12.14 -2.76
CA GLY A 19 2.10 -11.18 -3.31
C GLY A 19 2.47 -11.49 -4.76
N HIS A 20 2.80 -12.73 -5.05
CA HIS A 20 3.11 -13.15 -6.42
C HIS A 20 1.92 -13.04 -7.36
N ALA A 21 0.70 -13.31 -6.87
CA ALA A 21 -0.52 -13.12 -7.65
C ALA A 21 -0.73 -11.63 -7.97
N LEU A 22 -0.55 -10.75 -6.98
CA LEU A 22 -0.63 -9.29 -7.19
C LEU A 22 0.37 -8.80 -8.24
N TYR A 23 1.60 -9.28 -8.18
CA TYR A 23 2.62 -8.97 -9.18
C TYR A 23 2.16 -9.38 -10.59
N SER A 24 1.66 -10.60 -10.73
CA SER A 24 1.21 -11.11 -12.03
C SER A 24 0.03 -10.32 -12.60
N TYR A 25 -0.97 -10.00 -11.78
CA TYR A 25 -2.10 -9.18 -12.19
C TYR A 25 -1.67 -7.76 -12.58
N ALA A 26 -0.75 -7.18 -11.81
CA ALA A 26 -0.24 -5.84 -12.10
C ALA A 26 0.60 -5.80 -13.37
N LEU A 27 1.32 -6.87 -13.71
CA LEU A 27 2.01 -6.98 -15.00
C LEU A 27 1.03 -6.91 -16.17
N GLU A 28 -0.07 -7.67 -16.11
CA GLU A 28 -1.10 -7.62 -17.16
C GLU A 28 -1.74 -6.23 -17.23
N ALA A 29 -2.16 -5.71 -16.09
CA ALA A 29 -2.87 -4.44 -15.99
C ALA A 29 -1.99 -3.25 -16.36
N GLY A 30 -0.70 -3.32 -16.10
CA GLY A 30 0.27 -2.26 -16.44
C GLY A 30 0.37 -1.99 -17.94
N ALA A 31 -0.04 -2.94 -18.78
CA ALA A 31 -0.16 -2.70 -20.23
C ALA A 31 -1.32 -1.77 -20.58
N LEU A 32 -2.30 -1.62 -19.70
CA LEU A 32 -3.48 -0.77 -19.87
C LEU A 32 -3.32 0.61 -19.24
N GLY A 33 -2.52 0.75 -18.21
CA GLY A 33 -2.33 2.01 -17.50
C GLY A 33 -1.77 1.82 -16.10
N PRO A 34 -1.66 2.92 -15.33
CA PRO A 34 -1.15 2.88 -13.97
C PRO A 34 -2.03 2.05 -13.03
N VAL A 35 -1.43 1.63 -11.92
CA VAL A 35 -2.08 0.81 -10.89
C VAL A 35 -2.34 1.69 -9.67
N LEU A 36 -3.47 1.45 -9.01
CA LEU A 36 -3.83 2.09 -7.74
C LEU A 36 -3.94 1.04 -6.64
N GLU A 37 -3.30 1.30 -5.52
CA GLU A 37 -3.46 0.56 -4.28
C GLU A 37 -4.16 1.42 -3.24
N VAL A 38 -5.17 0.88 -2.57
CA VAL A 38 -5.84 1.50 -1.43
C VAL A 38 -5.54 0.66 -0.18
N GLY A 39 -4.86 1.27 0.79
CA GLY A 39 -4.42 0.58 1.99
C GLY A 39 -3.00 0.01 1.85
N SER A 40 -2.01 0.86 1.72
CA SER A 40 -0.62 0.45 1.49
C SER A 40 0.13 0.04 2.77
N TYR A 41 -0.34 0.48 3.94
CA TYR A 41 0.24 0.16 5.26
C TYR A 41 1.75 0.43 5.29
N CYS A 42 2.56 -0.57 5.58
CA CYS A 42 4.04 -0.45 5.59
C CYS A 42 4.69 -0.79 4.24
N GLY A 43 3.89 -1.07 3.20
CA GLY A 43 4.37 -1.23 1.84
C GLY A 43 4.66 -2.65 1.38
N LYS A 44 4.22 -3.67 2.12
CA LYS A 44 4.52 -5.08 1.77
C LYS A 44 3.91 -5.49 0.43
N SER A 45 2.61 -5.26 0.23
CA SER A 45 1.95 -5.47 -1.07
C SER A 45 2.44 -4.49 -2.12
N THR A 46 2.76 -3.27 -1.70
CA THR A 46 3.27 -2.21 -2.57
C THR A 46 4.56 -2.62 -3.27
N VAL A 47 5.43 -3.38 -2.63
CA VAL A 47 6.67 -3.88 -3.25
C VAL A 47 6.34 -4.76 -4.46
N TYR A 48 5.41 -5.69 -4.33
CA TYR A 48 5.02 -6.57 -5.43
C TYR A 48 4.39 -5.81 -6.59
N LEU A 49 3.44 -4.92 -6.28
CA LEU A 49 2.78 -4.07 -7.28
C LEU A 49 3.77 -3.10 -7.93
N GLY A 50 4.64 -2.50 -7.14
CA GLY A 50 5.65 -1.54 -7.61
C GLY A 50 6.69 -2.17 -8.55
N GLU A 51 7.13 -3.39 -8.27
CA GLU A 51 8.05 -4.11 -9.15
C GLU A 51 7.40 -4.39 -10.52
N ALA A 52 6.12 -4.75 -10.53
CA ALA A 52 5.38 -4.95 -11.77
C ALA A 52 5.22 -3.64 -12.55
N CYS A 53 4.89 -2.55 -11.86
CA CYS A 53 4.77 -1.23 -12.46
C CYS A 53 6.10 -0.73 -13.04
N ARG A 54 7.20 -0.97 -12.33
CA ARG A 54 8.54 -0.66 -12.84
C ARG A 54 8.80 -1.36 -14.16
N GLU A 55 8.51 -2.66 -14.23
CA GLU A 55 8.72 -3.46 -15.42
C GLU A 55 7.88 -2.98 -16.60
N LYS A 56 6.66 -2.50 -16.33
CA LYS A 56 5.76 -1.97 -17.35
C LYS A 56 5.94 -0.48 -17.67
N GLY A 57 6.77 0.22 -16.90
CA GLY A 57 7.00 1.65 -17.12
C GLY A 57 5.80 2.51 -16.77
N VAL A 58 4.99 2.10 -15.79
CA VAL A 58 3.83 2.85 -15.30
C VAL A 58 3.98 3.18 -13.82
N SER A 59 3.23 4.18 -13.35
CA SER A 59 3.22 4.55 -11.94
C SER A 59 2.30 3.66 -11.12
N LEU A 60 2.65 3.48 -9.85
CA LEU A 60 1.77 2.92 -8.82
C LEU A 60 1.36 4.07 -7.88
N TYR A 61 0.07 4.34 -7.80
CA TYR A 61 -0.48 5.25 -6.80
C TYR A 61 -0.84 4.45 -5.56
N ALA A 62 -0.28 4.84 -4.41
CA ALA A 62 -0.49 4.15 -3.14
C ALA A 62 -1.20 5.08 -2.16
N ILE A 63 -2.48 4.84 -1.95
CA ILE A 63 -3.32 5.66 -1.06
C ILE A 63 -3.40 5.01 0.31
N ASP A 64 -3.02 5.76 1.33
CA ASP A 64 -3.23 5.41 2.74
C ASP A 64 -3.14 6.68 3.59
N HIS A 65 -4.01 6.83 4.58
CA HIS A 65 -3.87 7.93 5.52
C HIS A 65 -2.74 7.68 6.53
N HIS A 66 -2.25 6.44 6.63
CA HIS A 66 -1.15 5.99 7.49
C HIS A 66 -1.38 6.18 9.00
N ARG A 67 -2.65 6.24 9.42
CA ARG A 67 -3.06 6.32 10.83
C ARG A 67 -3.57 4.99 11.37
N GLY A 68 -3.48 3.92 10.57
CA GLY A 68 -3.99 2.60 10.88
C GLY A 68 -5.50 2.49 10.71
N SER A 69 -5.99 1.27 10.53
CA SER A 69 -7.41 0.95 10.56
C SER A 69 -7.86 0.63 11.99
N GLU A 70 -9.11 0.26 12.20
CA GLU A 70 -9.66 -0.04 13.52
C GLU A 70 -8.85 -1.11 14.25
N GLU A 71 -8.45 -2.18 13.57
CA GLU A 71 -7.69 -3.28 14.14
C GLU A 71 -6.24 -2.93 14.51
N HIS A 72 -5.73 -1.79 14.09
CA HIS A 72 -4.36 -1.33 14.39
C HIS A 72 -4.28 -0.38 15.59
N GLN A 73 -5.40 0.07 16.14
CA GLN A 73 -5.42 1.03 17.24
C GLN A 73 -4.94 0.39 18.55
N PRO A 74 -4.49 1.19 19.53
CA PRO A 74 -4.08 0.67 20.83
C PRO A 74 -5.16 -0.20 21.48
N GLY A 75 -4.79 -1.42 21.91
CA GLY A 75 -5.70 -2.40 22.50
C GLY A 75 -6.38 -3.33 21.50
N GLU A 76 -6.25 -3.08 20.21
CA GLU A 76 -6.82 -3.93 19.16
C GLU A 76 -5.85 -5.03 18.71
N GLU A 77 -6.37 -6.04 17.98
CA GLU A 77 -5.67 -7.28 17.64
C GLU A 77 -4.36 -7.06 16.87
N TYR A 78 -4.32 -6.11 15.96
CA TYR A 78 -3.17 -5.85 15.09
C TYR A 78 -2.41 -4.59 15.46
N HIS A 79 -2.52 -4.13 16.72
CA HIS A 79 -1.74 -2.99 17.17
C HIS A 79 -0.25 -3.33 17.21
N ASP A 80 0.58 -2.44 16.65
CA ASP A 80 2.04 -2.49 16.76
C ASP A 80 2.53 -1.20 17.40
N GLN A 81 3.08 -1.31 18.59
CA GLN A 81 3.55 -0.16 19.38
C GLN A 81 4.68 0.60 18.67
N ASP A 82 5.49 -0.07 17.84
CA ASP A 82 6.55 0.58 17.07
C ASP A 82 6.00 1.57 16.05
N LEU A 83 4.74 1.40 15.65
CA LEU A 83 4.07 2.27 14.70
C LEU A 83 3.22 3.35 15.37
N PHE A 84 3.21 3.39 16.69
CA PHE A 84 2.46 4.39 17.44
C PHE A 84 3.31 5.64 17.68
N ASP A 85 2.81 6.80 17.22
CA ASP A 85 3.44 8.09 17.48
C ASP A 85 2.93 8.63 18.83
N GLY A 86 3.73 8.47 19.88
CA GLY A 86 3.38 8.90 21.22
C GLY A 86 3.24 10.42 21.38
N LYS A 87 3.87 11.22 20.52
CA LYS A 87 3.75 12.68 20.54
C LYS A 87 2.41 13.14 19.99
N ALA A 88 1.98 12.54 18.88
CA ALA A 88 0.69 12.84 18.27
C ALA A 88 -0.46 12.08 18.93
N GLY A 89 -0.19 11.01 19.68
CA GLY A 89 -1.20 10.11 20.23
C GLY A 89 -1.92 9.29 19.16
N LEU A 90 -1.27 9.05 18.01
CA LEU A 90 -1.85 8.43 16.83
C LEU A 90 -0.90 7.37 16.27
N MET A 91 -1.46 6.40 15.54
CA MET A 91 -0.66 5.50 14.71
C MET A 91 -0.04 6.31 13.55
N ASP A 92 1.17 5.91 13.14
CA ASP A 92 1.83 6.45 11.96
C ASP A 92 2.62 5.35 11.27
N THR A 93 2.16 4.94 10.10
CA THR A 93 2.83 3.91 9.28
C THR A 93 3.61 4.50 8.12
N PHE A 94 3.57 5.82 7.91
CA PHE A 94 4.18 6.44 6.75
C PHE A 94 5.69 6.37 6.76
N TRP A 95 6.31 6.51 7.91
CA TRP A 95 7.77 6.37 8.04
C TRP A 95 8.24 4.98 7.58
N GLU A 96 7.60 3.92 8.08
CA GLU A 96 7.91 2.54 7.68
C GLU A 96 7.66 2.33 6.18
N PHE A 97 6.57 2.87 5.66
CA PHE A 97 6.27 2.84 4.23
C PHE A 97 7.39 3.49 3.41
N ARG A 98 7.84 4.68 3.80
CA ARG A 98 8.94 5.37 3.12
C ARG A 98 10.22 4.56 3.14
N GLN A 99 10.56 3.96 4.28
CA GLN A 99 11.75 3.11 4.39
C GLN A 99 11.64 1.90 3.45
N THR A 100 10.48 1.28 3.38
CA THR A 100 10.23 0.16 2.46
C THR A 100 10.44 0.58 1.01
N MET A 101 9.88 1.70 0.59
CA MET A 101 10.02 2.21 -0.78
C MET A 101 11.48 2.55 -1.11
N ARG A 102 12.18 3.17 -0.19
CA ARG A 102 13.60 3.49 -0.34
C ARG A 102 14.45 2.22 -0.46
N ASN A 103 14.25 1.26 0.45
CA ASN A 103 15.01 0.00 0.46
C ASN A 103 14.75 -0.84 -0.79
N ALA A 104 13.53 -0.80 -1.30
CA ALA A 104 13.13 -1.49 -2.54
C ALA A 104 13.50 -0.71 -3.81
N ALA A 105 14.07 0.50 -3.67
CA ALA A 105 14.36 1.40 -4.80
C ALA A 105 13.13 1.68 -5.67
N LEU A 106 11.98 1.92 -5.03
CA LEU A 106 10.69 2.16 -5.69
C LEU A 106 10.22 3.62 -5.61
N GLU A 107 11.05 4.53 -5.10
CA GLU A 107 10.68 5.94 -4.93
C GLU A 107 10.41 6.66 -6.27
N ASP A 108 10.94 6.15 -7.36
CA ASP A 108 10.72 6.67 -8.72
C ASP A 108 9.52 6.03 -9.44
N VAL A 109 8.88 5.04 -8.83
CA VAL A 109 7.74 4.31 -9.41
C VAL A 109 6.46 4.56 -8.61
N VAL A 110 6.57 4.60 -7.29
CA VAL A 110 5.44 4.71 -6.36
C VAL A 110 5.17 6.15 -6.02
N VAL A 111 3.93 6.58 -6.21
CA VAL A 111 3.42 7.90 -5.81
C VAL A 111 2.56 7.70 -4.56
N PRO A 112 3.08 7.97 -3.36
CA PRO A 112 2.27 7.87 -2.15
C PRO A 112 1.30 9.03 -2.07
N ILE A 113 0.05 8.73 -1.72
CA ILE A 113 -0.99 9.72 -1.46
C ILE A 113 -1.43 9.52 -0.02
N VAL A 114 -1.02 10.43 0.85
CA VAL A 114 -1.29 10.34 2.30
C VAL A 114 -2.63 11.01 2.59
N ALA A 115 -3.68 10.23 2.42
CA ALA A 115 -5.06 10.67 2.61
C ALA A 115 -5.96 9.45 2.76
N SER A 116 -7.18 9.65 3.26
CA SER A 116 -8.20 8.60 3.15
C SER A 116 -8.60 8.41 1.68
N SER A 117 -9.09 7.22 1.36
CA SER A 117 -9.60 6.92 0.01
C SER A 117 -10.70 7.89 -0.41
N LEU A 118 -11.59 8.25 0.52
CA LEU A 118 -12.65 9.22 0.27
C LEU A 118 -12.10 10.59 -0.16
N VAL A 119 -11.09 11.10 0.53
CA VAL A 119 -10.48 12.40 0.20
C VAL A 119 -9.72 12.31 -1.12
N ALA A 120 -8.92 11.26 -1.30
CA ALA A 120 -8.11 11.08 -2.49
C ALA A 120 -8.94 10.86 -3.76
N SER A 121 -10.13 10.26 -3.64
CA SER A 121 -11.02 9.99 -4.78
C SER A 121 -11.69 11.23 -5.34
N ARG A 122 -11.78 12.30 -4.55
CA ARG A 122 -12.35 13.56 -5.03
C ARG A 122 -11.52 14.09 -6.19
N ASN A 123 -12.19 14.39 -7.29
CA ASN A 123 -11.53 14.89 -8.51
C ASN A 123 -10.49 13.93 -9.12
N TRP A 124 -10.59 12.64 -8.84
CA TRP A 124 -9.74 11.66 -9.49
C TRP A 124 -10.16 11.48 -10.95
N HIS A 125 -9.26 11.77 -11.87
CA HIS A 125 -9.52 11.71 -13.32
C HIS A 125 -8.52 10.84 -14.09
N THR A 126 -7.50 10.31 -13.42
CA THR A 126 -6.49 9.48 -14.07
C THR A 126 -7.05 8.08 -14.35
N PRO A 127 -7.10 7.65 -15.64
CA PRO A 127 -7.48 6.27 -15.97
C PRO A 127 -6.51 5.27 -15.35
N LEU A 128 -7.03 4.15 -14.89
CA LEU A 128 -6.26 3.12 -14.21
C LEU A 128 -6.35 1.79 -14.95
N GLY A 129 -5.26 1.03 -14.95
CA GLY A 129 -5.25 -0.35 -15.44
C GLY A 129 -5.77 -1.33 -14.40
N MET A 130 -5.55 -1.05 -13.11
CA MET A 130 -5.94 -1.93 -12.00
C MET A 130 -6.15 -1.13 -10.73
N VAL A 131 -7.07 -1.58 -9.90
CA VAL A 131 -7.25 -1.11 -8.52
C VAL A 131 -7.18 -2.31 -7.58
N PHE A 132 -6.32 -2.23 -6.58
CA PHE A 132 -6.22 -3.20 -5.49
C PHE A 132 -6.64 -2.53 -4.19
N ILE A 133 -7.68 -3.06 -3.55
CA ILE A 133 -8.25 -2.49 -2.33
C ILE A 133 -7.96 -3.44 -1.17
N ASP A 134 -7.14 -2.98 -0.23
CA ASP A 134 -6.78 -3.70 0.99
C ASP A 134 -6.73 -2.73 2.18
N GLY A 135 -7.80 -2.00 2.37
CA GLY A 135 -7.95 -1.04 3.46
C GLY A 135 -8.46 -1.69 4.75
N GLY A 136 -9.30 -0.97 5.49
CA GLY A 136 -9.96 -1.51 6.68
C GLY A 136 -10.90 -2.65 6.35
N HIS A 137 -11.02 -3.62 7.26
CA HIS A 137 -11.79 -4.85 7.03
C HIS A 137 -13.22 -4.77 7.54
N SER A 138 -13.65 -3.65 8.14
CA SER A 138 -15.06 -3.44 8.46
C SER A 138 -15.89 -3.27 7.18
N LEU A 139 -17.18 -3.60 7.24
CA LEU A 139 -18.08 -3.40 6.11
C LEU A 139 -18.09 -1.95 5.63
N GLU A 140 -18.14 -1.00 6.58
CA GLU A 140 -18.13 0.42 6.28
C GLU A 140 -16.84 0.86 5.58
N ALA A 141 -15.67 0.40 6.07
CA ALA A 141 -14.39 0.72 5.46
C ALA A 141 -14.29 0.14 4.05
N ALA A 142 -14.69 -1.12 3.85
CA ALA A 142 -14.65 -1.75 2.54
C ALA A 142 -15.57 -1.08 1.52
N GLN A 143 -16.74 -0.61 1.95
CA GLN A 143 -17.68 0.12 1.08
C GLN A 143 -17.20 1.54 0.76
N ALA A 144 -16.48 2.19 1.69
CA ALA A 144 -15.93 3.52 1.46
C ALA A 144 -14.74 3.52 0.49
N ASP A 145 -13.92 2.49 0.54
CA ASP A 145 -12.75 2.34 -0.31
C ASP A 145 -13.16 2.00 -1.76
#